data_0ef7dda6cb9f873c79250cb56445ea14
#
_entry.id   0ef7dda6cb9f873c79250cb56445ea14
#
_cell.length_a   1.000
_cell.length_b   1.000
_cell.length_c   1.000
_cell.angle_alpha   90.00
_cell.angle_beta   90.00
_cell.angle_gamma   90.00
#
_symmetry.space_group_name_H-M   'P 1'
#
loop_
_entity.id
_entity.type
_entity.pdbx_description
1 polymer ?
#
loop_
_entity_poly.entity_id
_entity_poly.type
_entity_poly.pdbx_seq_one_letter_code
_entity_poly.pdbx_strand_id
1 'polypeptide(L)'
;MAQTVPVLLGGLDLSVGAIMTLANCVASVVVNGSPLQIVLGMIITLATGTAFGFMNGLIVVYGRLQPIIATLATGAIAIGLALFIRPVPGGNVDGDISWALTNDLYEFVDTYGLFDADAAWFEPIAWIPVPLLIVVVIAFGVWLPFKRTVTGRTVYAIGSAEGAAFMSGLPLNRAKIAAFTLAGFFAACGGLYLAIQTSSGNADITQAGAYTLNSIAAVVVGGTSLLGGVGGAIGSLAVSYTHLRAHETRH
;
A
#
# COMPACT_ATOMS: atom_id res chain seq x y z
N MET A 1 -0.06 2.09 -5.95
CA MET A 1 -1.50 1.87 -5.65
C MET A 1 -2.03 2.80 -4.56
N ALA A 2 -1.35 2.96 -3.42
CA ALA A 2 -1.85 3.80 -2.31
C ALA A 2 -2.25 5.21 -2.77
N GLN A 3 -1.39 5.89 -3.53
CA GLN A 3 -1.66 7.24 -4.01
C GLN A 3 -2.67 7.31 -5.17
N THR A 4 -2.87 6.20 -5.91
CA THR A 4 -3.74 6.22 -7.11
C THR A 4 -5.19 6.56 -6.80
N VAL A 5 -5.73 6.03 -5.68
CA VAL A 5 -7.16 6.21 -5.37
C VAL A 5 -7.48 7.65 -4.95
N PRO A 6 -6.70 8.30 -4.04
CA PRO A 6 -6.87 9.72 -3.74
C PRO A 6 -6.69 10.62 -4.96
N VAL A 7 -5.69 10.34 -5.82
CA VAL A 7 -5.45 11.12 -7.04
C VAL A 7 -6.62 11.03 -8.01
N LEU A 8 -7.26 9.87 -8.15
CA LEU A 8 -8.47 9.72 -8.97
C LEU A 8 -9.63 10.59 -8.48
N LEU A 9 -9.69 10.95 -7.19
CA LEU A 9 -10.64 11.93 -6.65
C LEU A 9 -10.27 13.39 -6.94
N GLY A 10 -9.10 13.65 -7.53
CA GLY A 10 -8.52 15.00 -7.62
C GLY A 10 -7.87 15.49 -6.32
N GLY A 11 -7.52 14.59 -5.41
CA GLY A 11 -6.84 14.89 -4.15
C GLY A 11 -5.47 14.21 -4.05
N LEU A 12 -4.64 14.68 -3.11
CA LEU A 12 -3.37 14.04 -2.76
C LEU A 12 -3.41 13.57 -1.30
N ASP A 13 -2.89 12.39 -1.05
CA ASP A 13 -2.69 11.87 0.30
C ASP A 13 -1.21 11.94 0.67
N LEU A 14 -0.84 12.91 1.51
CA LEU A 14 0.53 13.10 1.94
C LEU A 14 0.92 12.23 3.15
N SER A 15 -0.02 11.46 3.68
CA SER A 15 0.24 10.53 4.79
C SER A 15 0.71 9.13 4.34
N VAL A 16 0.69 8.82 3.04
CA VAL A 16 0.98 7.47 2.51
C VAL A 16 2.31 6.92 3.02
N GLY A 17 3.40 7.69 2.90
CA GLY A 17 4.72 7.27 3.38
C GLY A 17 4.79 7.17 4.92
N ALA A 18 4.10 8.06 5.63
CA ALA A 18 4.01 8.03 7.08
C ALA A 18 3.25 6.79 7.58
N ILE A 19 2.13 6.44 6.95
CA ILE A 19 1.37 5.22 7.25
C ILE A 19 2.20 3.97 6.91
N MET A 20 2.92 3.98 5.79
CA MET A 20 3.84 2.91 5.42
C MET A 20 4.92 2.71 6.49
N THR A 21 5.54 3.81 6.97
CA THR A 21 6.55 3.78 8.04
C THR A 21 5.96 3.28 9.36
N LEU A 22 4.77 3.74 9.75
CA LEU A 22 4.08 3.24 10.92
C LEU A 22 3.78 1.73 10.82
N ALA A 23 3.27 1.29 9.67
CA ALA A 23 3.00 -0.12 9.42
C ALA A 23 4.30 -0.97 9.47
N ASN A 24 5.41 -0.47 8.94
CA ASN A 24 6.72 -1.11 9.07
C ASN A 24 7.13 -1.27 10.54
N CYS A 25 7.01 -0.23 11.35
CA CYS A 25 7.33 -0.29 12.77
C CYS A 25 6.42 -1.25 13.54
N VAL A 26 5.11 -1.23 13.27
CA VAL A 26 4.16 -2.18 13.89
C VAL A 26 4.50 -3.61 13.50
N ALA A 27 4.71 -3.89 12.21
CA ALA A 27 5.06 -5.23 11.71
C ALA A 27 6.29 -5.79 12.41
N SER A 28 7.34 -4.99 12.58
CA SER A 28 8.59 -5.38 13.25
C SER A 28 8.43 -5.77 14.74
N VAL A 29 7.28 -5.48 15.34
CA VAL A 29 6.96 -5.86 16.72
C VAL A 29 6.07 -7.10 16.77
N VAL A 30 5.10 -7.20 15.84
CA VAL A 30 4.02 -8.18 15.96
C VAL A 30 4.11 -9.36 14.99
N VAL A 31 4.94 -9.28 13.94
CA VAL A 31 5.08 -10.35 12.93
C VAL A 31 6.22 -11.30 13.31
N ASN A 32 6.07 -11.99 14.45
CA ASN A 32 7.06 -12.93 14.97
C ASN A 32 6.39 -13.97 15.85
N GLY A 33 7.00 -15.15 15.99
CA GLY A 33 6.58 -16.22 16.89
C GLY A 33 5.88 -17.38 16.19
N SER A 34 4.79 -17.89 16.73
CA SER A 34 4.06 -19.01 16.12
C SER A 34 3.33 -18.58 14.83
N PRO A 35 3.03 -19.54 13.91
CA PRO A 35 2.32 -19.21 12.66
C PRO A 35 1.03 -18.41 12.85
N LEU A 36 0.28 -18.70 13.92
CA LEU A 36 -0.92 -17.93 14.25
C LEU A 36 -0.59 -16.48 14.67
N GLN A 37 0.48 -16.27 15.44
CA GLN A 37 0.93 -14.94 15.86
C GLN A 37 1.40 -14.13 14.66
N ILE A 38 2.10 -14.74 13.72
CA ILE A 38 2.53 -14.11 12.48
C ILE A 38 1.33 -13.63 11.66
N VAL A 39 0.32 -14.50 11.44
CA VAL A 39 -0.90 -14.13 10.71
C VAL A 39 -1.65 -13.01 11.42
N LEU A 40 -1.81 -13.10 12.74
CA LEU A 40 -2.44 -12.03 13.52
C LEU A 40 -1.64 -10.73 13.45
N GLY A 41 -0.29 -10.81 13.50
CA GLY A 41 0.59 -9.65 13.34
C GLY A 41 0.44 -8.96 11.99
N MET A 42 0.32 -9.73 10.90
CA MET A 42 0.03 -9.18 9.57
C MET A 42 -1.32 -8.47 9.53
N ILE A 43 -2.37 -9.09 10.11
CA ILE A 43 -3.71 -8.50 10.17
C ILE A 43 -3.69 -7.20 10.97
N ILE A 44 -3.02 -7.16 12.13
CA ILE A 44 -2.89 -5.96 12.96
C ILE A 44 -2.18 -4.85 12.19
N THR A 45 -1.12 -5.18 11.48
CA THR A 45 -0.36 -4.22 10.66
C THR A 45 -1.24 -3.62 9.55
N LEU A 46 -1.96 -4.45 8.80
CA LEU A 46 -2.87 -4.00 7.76
C LEU A 46 -4.04 -3.20 8.33
N ALA A 47 -4.59 -3.62 9.47
CA ALA A 47 -5.66 -2.90 10.15
C ALA A 47 -5.21 -1.52 10.63
N THR A 48 -3.98 -1.38 11.11
CA THR A 48 -3.42 -0.09 11.54
C THR A 48 -3.40 0.93 10.40
N GLY A 49 -2.84 0.59 9.24
CA GLY A 49 -2.83 1.52 8.11
C GLY A 49 -4.22 1.77 7.52
N THR A 50 -5.08 0.73 7.49
CA THR A 50 -6.48 0.86 7.05
C THR A 50 -7.25 1.82 7.96
N ALA A 51 -7.05 1.74 9.28
CA ALA A 51 -7.66 2.64 10.26
C ALA A 51 -7.20 4.09 10.08
N PHE A 52 -5.91 4.33 9.84
CA PHE A 52 -5.41 5.67 9.50
C PHE A 52 -6.01 6.22 8.21
N GLY A 53 -6.08 5.40 7.16
CA GLY A 53 -6.74 5.79 5.92
C GLY A 53 -8.22 6.08 6.12
N PHE A 54 -8.94 5.27 6.90
CA PHE A 54 -10.33 5.51 7.26
C PHE A 54 -10.50 6.82 8.03
N MET A 55 -9.63 7.09 9.01
CA MET A 55 -9.60 8.35 9.76
C MET A 55 -9.38 9.55 8.82
N ASN A 56 -8.45 9.45 7.87
CA ASN A 56 -8.25 10.49 6.85
C ASN A 56 -9.53 10.75 6.05
N GLY A 57 -10.20 9.69 5.61
CA GLY A 57 -11.46 9.80 4.89
C GLY A 57 -12.55 10.48 5.71
N LEU A 58 -12.67 10.17 7.00
CA LEU A 58 -13.61 10.81 7.92
C LEU A 58 -13.31 12.32 8.10
N ILE A 59 -12.04 12.67 8.31
CA ILE A 59 -11.60 14.05 8.49
C ILE A 59 -11.88 14.88 7.22
N VAL A 60 -11.56 14.34 6.05
CA VAL A 60 -11.82 15.01 4.77
C VAL A 60 -13.30 15.22 4.54
N VAL A 61 -14.13 14.22 4.81
CA VAL A 61 -15.57 14.28 4.52
C VAL A 61 -16.33 15.07 5.57
N TYR A 62 -16.20 14.73 6.83
CA TYR A 62 -16.99 15.34 7.91
C TYR A 62 -16.33 16.58 8.49
N GLY A 63 -15.00 16.64 8.52
CA GLY A 63 -14.25 17.84 8.88
C GLY A 63 -14.25 18.89 7.77
N ARG A 64 -14.66 18.51 6.54
CA ARG A 64 -14.68 19.39 5.34
C ARG A 64 -13.32 20.03 5.07
N LEU A 65 -12.24 19.31 5.40
CA LEU A 65 -10.87 19.77 5.19
C LEU A 65 -10.36 19.33 3.81
N GLN A 66 -9.49 20.15 3.25
CA GLN A 66 -8.77 19.73 2.05
C GLN A 66 -7.93 18.48 2.34
N PRO A 67 -7.89 17.49 1.43
CA PRO A 67 -7.12 16.25 1.62
C PRO A 67 -5.68 16.47 2.04
N ILE A 68 -5.00 17.41 1.40
CA ILE A 68 -3.58 17.73 1.68
C ILE A 68 -3.38 18.14 3.16
N ILE A 69 -4.23 19.01 3.69
CA ILE A 69 -4.11 19.50 5.07
C ILE A 69 -4.42 18.39 6.07
N ALA A 70 -5.49 17.63 5.84
CA ALA A 70 -5.89 16.52 6.69
C ALA A 70 -4.80 15.46 6.76
N THR A 71 -4.26 15.04 5.60
CA THR A 71 -3.27 13.96 5.52
C THR A 71 -1.89 14.38 5.98
N LEU A 72 -1.50 15.66 5.89
CA LEU A 72 -0.28 16.17 6.52
C LEU A 72 -0.36 16.05 8.05
N ALA A 73 -1.48 16.46 8.65
CA ALA A 73 -1.65 16.41 10.10
C ALA A 73 -1.64 14.96 10.61
N THR A 74 -2.41 14.06 9.95
CA THR A 74 -2.45 12.64 10.33
C THR A 74 -1.13 11.92 10.03
N GLY A 75 -0.42 12.32 8.98
CA GLY A 75 0.92 11.84 8.67
C GLY A 75 1.91 12.17 9.79
N ALA A 76 1.88 13.39 10.33
CA ALA A 76 2.71 13.76 11.50
C ALA A 76 2.38 12.90 12.73
N ILE A 77 1.10 12.60 12.97
CA ILE A 77 0.67 11.70 14.04
C ILE A 77 1.20 10.27 13.79
N ALA A 78 1.10 9.77 12.56
CA ALA A 78 1.59 8.43 12.20
C ALA A 78 3.10 8.30 12.41
N ILE A 79 3.89 9.31 12.03
CA ILE A 79 5.34 9.34 12.29
C ILE A 79 5.63 9.40 13.80
N GLY A 80 4.90 10.22 14.57
CA GLY A 80 5.04 10.27 16.02
C GLY A 80 4.80 8.92 16.68
N LEU A 81 3.78 8.19 16.26
CA LEU A 81 3.49 6.84 16.72
C LEU A 81 4.57 5.83 16.27
N ALA A 82 5.06 5.95 15.03
CA ALA A 82 6.15 5.11 14.53
C ALA A 82 7.41 5.27 15.40
N LEU A 83 7.79 6.52 15.70
CA LEU A 83 8.92 6.84 16.59
C LEU A 83 8.68 6.36 18.02
N PHE A 84 7.45 6.42 18.52
CA PHE A 84 7.12 5.88 19.84
C PHE A 84 7.31 4.36 19.90
N ILE A 85 6.91 3.64 18.84
CA ILE A 85 7.05 2.18 18.73
C ILE A 85 8.52 1.80 18.50
N ARG A 86 9.22 2.53 17.62
CA ARG A 86 10.61 2.29 17.21
C ARG A 86 11.41 3.59 17.23
N PRO A 87 11.90 4.03 18.40
CA PRO A 87 12.75 5.21 18.51
C PRO A 87 14.13 5.01 17.86
N VAL A 88 14.54 3.76 17.71
CA VAL A 88 15.74 3.33 16.98
C VAL A 88 15.38 2.18 16.03
N PRO A 89 16.07 2.07 14.88
CA PRO A 89 15.87 0.93 13.98
C PRO A 89 16.08 -0.38 14.69
N GLY A 90 15.22 -1.39 14.41
CA GLY A 90 15.31 -2.69 15.07
C GLY A 90 14.01 -3.47 14.99
N GLY A 91 13.90 -4.45 15.85
CA GLY A 91 12.81 -5.42 15.85
C GLY A 91 13.23 -6.70 15.17
N ASN A 92 12.30 -7.63 15.08
CA ASN A 92 12.53 -8.92 14.46
C ASN A 92 11.25 -9.37 13.76
N VAL A 93 11.36 -9.66 12.47
CA VAL A 93 10.32 -10.36 11.71
C VAL A 93 10.78 -11.81 11.60
N ASP A 94 9.84 -12.74 11.64
CA ASP A 94 10.12 -14.16 11.52
C ASP A 94 10.98 -14.46 10.28
N GLY A 95 12.06 -15.24 10.46
CA GLY A 95 13.07 -15.48 9.44
C GLY A 95 12.54 -16.28 8.25
N ASP A 96 11.68 -17.28 8.51
CA ASP A 96 11.14 -18.15 7.47
C ASP A 96 10.22 -17.39 6.55
N ILE A 97 9.35 -16.54 7.13
CA ILE A 97 8.47 -15.69 6.32
C ILE A 97 9.22 -14.60 5.56
N SER A 98 10.28 -14.05 6.19
CA SER A 98 11.16 -13.09 5.52
C SER A 98 11.83 -13.73 4.31
N TRP A 99 12.41 -14.92 4.47
CA TRP A 99 13.03 -15.68 3.39
C TRP A 99 12.02 -16.00 2.28
N ALA A 100 10.91 -16.64 2.63
CA ALA A 100 9.93 -17.13 1.67
C ALA A 100 9.23 -16.02 0.86
N LEU A 101 8.95 -14.86 1.47
CA LEU A 101 8.23 -13.77 0.80
C LEU A 101 9.15 -12.78 0.07
N THR A 102 10.47 -12.88 0.21
CA THR A 102 11.41 -11.98 -0.47
C THR A 102 12.13 -12.64 -1.64
N ASN A 103 12.15 -13.97 -1.69
CA ASN A 103 12.76 -14.75 -2.75
C ASN A 103 11.78 -15.12 -3.86
N ASP A 104 12.12 -16.15 -4.61
CA ASP A 104 11.29 -16.68 -5.69
C ASP A 104 10.29 -17.72 -5.18
N LEU A 105 9.44 -18.18 -6.09
CA LEU A 105 8.38 -19.13 -5.75
C LEU A 105 8.93 -20.51 -5.39
N TYR A 106 10.12 -20.89 -5.89
CA TYR A 106 10.79 -22.12 -5.52
C TYR A 106 11.06 -22.15 -4.02
N GLU A 107 11.73 -21.12 -3.50
CA GLU A 107 12.07 -20.99 -2.08
C GLU A 107 10.83 -20.94 -1.19
N PHE A 108 9.75 -20.29 -1.65
CA PHE A 108 8.49 -20.25 -0.93
C PHE A 108 7.86 -21.64 -0.78
N VAL A 109 7.85 -22.42 -1.87
CA VAL A 109 7.28 -23.77 -1.88
C VAL A 109 8.12 -24.73 -1.05
N ASP A 110 9.43 -24.67 -1.18
CA ASP A 110 10.38 -25.51 -0.43
C ASP A 110 10.32 -25.21 1.07
N THR A 111 10.36 -23.93 1.47
CA THR A 111 10.29 -23.50 2.88
C THR A 111 9.04 -24.01 3.59
N TYR A 112 7.89 -24.02 2.92
CA TYR A 112 6.61 -24.46 3.52
C TYR A 112 6.23 -25.90 3.18
N GLY A 113 7.01 -26.59 2.36
CA GLY A 113 6.75 -27.99 1.97
C GLY A 113 5.37 -28.19 1.36
N LEU A 114 4.90 -27.25 0.53
CA LEU A 114 3.54 -27.28 -0.01
C LEU A 114 3.34 -28.43 -1.00
N PHE A 115 4.38 -28.72 -1.79
CA PHE A 115 4.49 -29.82 -2.73
C PHE A 115 5.97 -29.99 -3.13
N ASP A 116 6.27 -31.00 -4.00
CA ASP A 116 7.63 -31.20 -4.49
C ASP A 116 8.07 -30.03 -5.37
N ALA A 117 9.01 -29.22 -4.85
CA ALA A 117 9.54 -28.03 -5.54
C ALA A 117 10.32 -28.38 -6.81
N ASP A 118 10.85 -29.61 -6.93
CA ASP A 118 11.57 -30.11 -8.11
C ASP A 118 10.64 -30.72 -9.18
N ALA A 119 9.31 -30.63 -9.00
CA ALA A 119 8.37 -31.16 -9.95
C ALA A 119 8.47 -30.46 -11.33
N ALA A 120 8.61 -31.24 -12.40
CA ALA A 120 8.82 -30.73 -13.77
C ALA A 120 7.73 -29.76 -14.26
N TRP A 121 6.49 -29.85 -13.77
CA TRP A 121 5.42 -28.93 -14.10
C TRP A 121 5.58 -27.54 -13.43
N PHE A 122 6.33 -27.49 -12.33
CA PHE A 122 6.55 -26.28 -11.54
C PHE A 122 7.78 -25.49 -12.00
N GLU A 123 8.79 -26.16 -12.56
CA GLU A 123 10.04 -25.55 -13.05
C GLU A 123 9.84 -24.25 -13.87
N PRO A 124 8.88 -24.16 -14.84
CA PRO A 124 8.72 -22.95 -15.65
C PRO A 124 8.30 -21.71 -14.86
N ILE A 125 7.69 -21.86 -13.69
CA ILE A 125 7.15 -20.78 -12.85
C ILE A 125 7.94 -20.61 -11.55
N ALA A 126 8.81 -21.52 -11.21
CA ALA A 126 9.58 -21.55 -9.97
C ALA A 126 10.41 -20.28 -9.72
N TRP A 127 10.93 -19.69 -10.79
CA TRP A 127 11.76 -18.48 -10.75
C TRP A 127 10.98 -17.16 -10.59
N ILE A 128 9.65 -17.19 -10.55
CA ILE A 128 8.84 -15.97 -10.39
C ILE A 128 9.02 -15.41 -8.98
N PRO A 129 9.46 -14.15 -8.84
CA PRO A 129 9.59 -13.54 -7.51
C PRO A 129 8.26 -13.48 -6.77
N VAL A 130 8.21 -13.97 -5.52
CA VAL A 130 7.01 -13.91 -4.68
C VAL A 130 6.48 -12.48 -4.51
N PRO A 131 7.33 -11.44 -4.36
CA PRO A 131 6.86 -10.05 -4.33
C PRO A 131 6.01 -9.64 -5.53
N LEU A 132 6.35 -10.11 -6.72
CA LEU A 132 5.58 -9.85 -7.93
C LEU A 132 4.19 -10.48 -7.85
N LEU A 133 4.11 -11.72 -7.35
CA LEU A 133 2.83 -12.40 -7.13
C LEU A 133 1.95 -11.67 -6.11
N ILE A 134 2.53 -11.20 -5.01
CA ILE A 134 1.81 -10.39 -4.00
C ILE A 134 1.19 -9.16 -4.65
N VAL A 135 1.97 -8.42 -5.46
CA VAL A 135 1.48 -7.24 -6.17
C VAL A 135 0.36 -7.59 -7.13
N VAL A 136 0.49 -8.69 -7.88
CA VAL A 136 -0.54 -9.20 -8.80
C VAL A 136 -1.81 -9.58 -8.04
N VAL A 137 -1.68 -10.34 -6.95
CA VAL A 137 -2.83 -10.75 -6.10
C VAL A 137 -3.56 -9.52 -5.55
N ILE A 138 -2.85 -8.52 -5.05
CA ILE A 138 -3.45 -7.27 -4.54
C ILE A 138 -4.11 -6.49 -5.69
N ALA A 139 -3.49 -6.43 -6.87
CA ALA A 139 -4.05 -5.75 -8.03
C ALA A 139 -5.33 -6.41 -8.53
N PHE A 140 -5.35 -7.72 -8.64
CA PHE A 140 -6.51 -8.46 -9.13
C PHE A 140 -7.58 -8.71 -8.04
N GLY A 141 -7.15 -8.93 -6.80
CA GLY A 141 -8.05 -9.22 -5.67
C GLY A 141 -8.69 -7.99 -5.03
N VAL A 142 -8.03 -6.85 -5.03
CA VAL A 142 -8.53 -5.63 -4.38
C VAL A 142 -8.85 -4.54 -5.39
N TRP A 143 -7.89 -4.15 -6.23
CA TRP A 143 -8.06 -3.02 -7.15
C TRP A 143 -9.11 -3.27 -8.24
N LEU A 144 -9.06 -4.40 -8.94
CA LEU A 144 -10.00 -4.68 -10.02
C LEU A 144 -11.45 -4.84 -9.53
N PRO A 145 -11.74 -5.60 -8.45
CA PRO A 145 -13.08 -5.62 -7.87
C PRO A 145 -13.55 -4.24 -7.43
N PHE A 146 -12.71 -3.47 -6.73
CA PHE A 146 -13.04 -2.11 -6.30
C PHE A 146 -13.46 -1.23 -7.48
N LYS A 147 -12.69 -1.21 -8.56
CA LYS A 147 -13.00 -0.42 -9.77
C LYS A 147 -14.37 -0.75 -10.36
N ARG A 148 -14.85 -1.99 -10.21
CA ARG A 148 -16.16 -2.46 -10.73
C ARG A 148 -17.32 -2.12 -9.80
N THR A 149 -17.08 -1.77 -8.55
CA THR A 149 -18.12 -1.38 -7.59
C THR A 149 -18.71 -0.02 -7.92
N VAL A 150 -19.90 0.26 -7.37
CA VAL A 150 -20.51 1.60 -7.43
C VAL A 150 -19.56 2.63 -6.81
N THR A 151 -18.96 2.32 -5.67
CA THR A 151 -18.01 3.19 -4.97
C THR A 151 -16.80 3.53 -5.84
N GLY A 152 -16.18 2.54 -6.49
CA GLY A 152 -15.04 2.77 -7.39
C GLY A 152 -15.42 3.64 -8.59
N ARG A 153 -16.57 3.37 -9.23
CA ARG A 153 -17.07 4.23 -10.32
C ARG A 153 -17.38 5.65 -9.85
N THR A 154 -17.89 5.81 -8.63
CA THR A 154 -18.13 7.12 -8.02
C THR A 154 -16.83 7.89 -7.81
N VAL A 155 -15.71 7.23 -7.45
CA VAL A 155 -14.39 7.87 -7.34
C VAL A 155 -13.99 8.52 -8.68
N TYR A 156 -14.13 7.81 -9.80
CA TYR A 156 -13.86 8.38 -11.13
C TYR A 156 -14.81 9.53 -11.49
N ALA A 157 -16.08 9.39 -11.16
CA ALA A 157 -17.09 10.43 -11.42
C ALA A 157 -16.81 11.73 -10.63
N ILE A 158 -16.41 11.61 -9.35
CA ILE A 158 -16.02 12.76 -8.51
C ILE A 158 -14.82 13.48 -9.14
N GLY A 159 -13.77 12.75 -9.53
CA GLY A 159 -12.59 13.35 -10.13
C GLY A 159 -12.85 14.01 -11.49
N SER A 160 -13.84 13.52 -12.24
CA SER A 160 -14.22 14.14 -13.52
C SER A 160 -15.07 15.40 -13.32
N ALA A 161 -16.10 15.35 -12.48
CA ALA A 161 -16.98 16.48 -12.16
C ALA A 161 -17.78 16.18 -10.88
N GLU A 162 -17.31 16.63 -9.72
CA GLU A 162 -17.97 16.35 -8.43
C GLU A 162 -19.44 16.83 -8.40
N GLY A 163 -19.72 18.02 -8.96
CA GLY A 163 -21.08 18.56 -9.02
C GLY A 163 -22.03 17.69 -9.85
N ALA A 164 -21.58 17.18 -11.00
CA ALA A 164 -22.38 16.27 -11.82
C ALA A 164 -22.59 14.92 -11.14
N ALA A 165 -21.57 14.39 -10.47
CA ALA A 165 -21.68 13.17 -9.68
C ALA A 165 -22.71 13.31 -8.54
N PHE A 166 -22.73 14.45 -7.86
CA PHE A 166 -23.72 14.77 -6.83
C PHE A 166 -25.14 14.82 -7.40
N MET A 167 -25.34 15.54 -8.50
CA MET A 167 -26.65 15.65 -9.18
C MET A 167 -27.17 14.31 -9.70
N SER A 168 -26.27 13.38 -9.98
CA SER A 168 -26.60 12.00 -10.38
C SER A 168 -26.94 11.08 -9.20
N GLY A 169 -26.98 11.60 -7.97
CA GLY A 169 -27.33 10.83 -6.76
C GLY A 169 -26.26 9.82 -6.33
N LEU A 170 -25.01 9.97 -6.76
CA LEU A 170 -23.92 9.07 -6.38
C LEU A 170 -23.51 9.30 -4.91
N PRO A 171 -23.08 8.24 -4.19
CA PRO A 171 -22.71 8.32 -2.78
C PRO A 171 -21.31 8.90 -2.57
N LEU A 172 -21.12 10.21 -2.76
CA LEU A 172 -19.83 10.89 -2.75
C LEU A 172 -19.05 10.67 -1.45
N ASN A 173 -19.69 10.83 -0.29
CA ASN A 173 -19.05 10.69 1.01
C ASN A 173 -18.48 9.29 1.21
N ARG A 174 -19.26 8.26 0.86
CA ARG A 174 -18.78 6.86 0.95
C ARG A 174 -17.62 6.60 0.01
N ALA A 175 -17.64 7.17 -1.18
CA ALA A 175 -16.58 7.02 -2.16
C ALA A 175 -15.27 7.70 -1.70
N LYS A 176 -15.37 8.91 -1.14
CA LYS A 176 -14.21 9.61 -0.56
C LYS A 176 -13.62 8.84 0.61
N ILE A 177 -14.42 8.39 1.58
CA ILE A 177 -13.95 7.59 2.72
C ILE A 177 -13.28 6.31 2.24
N ALA A 178 -13.92 5.56 1.35
CA ALA A 178 -13.37 4.31 0.81
C ALA A 178 -12.04 4.52 0.07
N ALA A 179 -11.88 5.64 -0.63
CA ALA A 179 -10.66 5.96 -1.35
C ALA A 179 -9.47 6.15 -0.40
N PHE A 180 -9.62 6.92 0.67
CA PHE A 180 -8.57 7.09 1.68
C PHE A 180 -8.35 5.82 2.50
N THR A 181 -9.40 5.04 2.80
CA THR A 181 -9.28 3.75 3.48
C THR A 181 -8.42 2.77 2.67
N LEU A 182 -8.67 2.67 1.37
CA LEU A 182 -7.86 1.86 0.47
C LEU A 182 -6.43 2.39 0.33
N ALA A 183 -6.22 3.70 0.33
CA ALA A 183 -4.89 4.29 0.33
C ALA A 183 -4.10 3.84 1.56
N GLY A 184 -4.70 3.89 2.75
CA GLY A 184 -4.10 3.42 3.99
C GLY A 184 -3.82 1.91 3.98
N PHE A 185 -4.74 1.10 3.45
CA PHE A 185 -4.54 -0.33 3.28
C PHE A 185 -3.33 -0.64 2.37
N PHE A 186 -3.25 -0.02 1.20
CA PHE A 186 -2.11 -0.23 0.30
C PHE A 186 -0.79 0.30 0.88
N ALA A 187 -0.82 1.39 1.64
CA ALA A 187 0.36 1.89 2.35
C ALA A 187 0.82 0.88 3.41
N ALA A 188 -0.12 0.27 4.15
CA ALA A 188 0.19 -0.77 5.12
C ALA A 188 0.76 -2.04 4.47
N CYS A 189 0.26 -2.45 3.30
CA CYS A 189 0.85 -3.55 2.52
C CYS A 189 2.32 -3.26 2.19
N GLY A 190 2.63 -2.02 1.77
CA GLY A 190 4.01 -1.59 1.51
C GLY A 190 4.88 -1.61 2.76
N GLY A 191 4.36 -1.13 3.90
CA GLY A 191 5.08 -1.11 5.18
C GLY A 191 5.31 -2.51 5.74
N LEU A 192 4.32 -3.38 5.63
CA LEU A 192 4.45 -4.80 6.01
C LEU A 192 5.52 -5.49 5.16
N TYR A 193 5.47 -5.31 3.85
CA TYR A 193 6.47 -5.88 2.94
C TYR A 193 7.88 -5.35 3.24
N LEU A 194 8.02 -4.04 3.52
CA LEU A 194 9.30 -3.45 3.89
C LEU A 194 9.86 -4.06 5.18
N ALA A 195 9.01 -4.29 6.20
CA ALA A 195 9.42 -4.96 7.44
C ALA A 195 9.89 -6.40 7.19
N ILE A 196 9.19 -7.14 6.34
CA ILE A 196 9.54 -8.52 5.95
C ILE A 196 10.88 -8.51 5.20
N GLN A 197 11.08 -7.60 4.25
CA GLN A 197 12.29 -7.51 3.44
C GLN A 197 13.53 -7.13 4.25
N THR A 198 13.38 -6.22 5.22
CA THR A 198 14.50 -5.73 6.03
C THR A 198 14.65 -6.48 7.35
N SER A 199 13.72 -7.37 7.69
CA SER A 199 13.56 -8.03 9.00
C SER A 199 13.61 -7.05 10.17
N SER A 200 13.23 -5.79 9.93
CA SER A 200 13.41 -4.68 10.87
C SER A 200 12.37 -3.59 10.66
N GLY A 201 12.08 -2.83 11.72
CA GLY A 201 11.30 -1.60 11.67
C GLY A 201 12.19 -0.37 11.81
N ASN A 202 11.89 0.66 11.02
CA ASN A 202 12.61 1.92 11.03
C ASN A 202 11.63 3.10 10.87
N ALA A 203 11.62 4.02 11.83
CA ALA A 203 10.81 5.23 11.81
C ALA A 203 11.56 6.43 11.16
N ASP A 204 12.17 6.22 10.00
CA ASP A 204 12.91 7.26 9.28
C ASP A 204 11.94 8.23 8.59
N ILE A 205 11.92 9.48 9.10
CA ILE A 205 11.09 10.57 8.58
C ILE A 205 11.47 10.94 7.15
N THR A 206 12.77 10.91 6.83
CA THR A 206 13.29 11.26 5.49
C THR A 206 12.80 10.25 4.46
N GLN A 207 12.88 8.96 4.77
CA GLN A 207 12.38 7.90 3.91
C GLN A 207 10.85 7.97 3.76
N ALA A 208 10.11 8.26 4.82
CA ALA A 208 8.66 8.44 4.75
C ALA A 208 8.26 9.52 3.75
N GLY A 209 8.96 10.67 3.77
CA GLY A 209 8.79 11.74 2.79
C GLY A 209 9.09 11.29 1.36
N ALA A 210 10.21 10.58 1.16
CA ALA A 210 10.61 10.05 -0.13
C ALA A 210 9.59 9.04 -0.69
N TYR A 211 9.07 8.13 0.12
CA TYR A 211 8.02 7.19 -0.30
C TYR A 211 6.75 7.91 -0.77
N THR A 212 6.34 8.96 -0.05
CA THR A 212 5.18 9.76 -0.46
C THR A 212 5.42 10.42 -1.82
N LEU A 213 6.54 11.09 -2.02
CA LEU A 213 6.88 11.77 -3.27
C LEU A 213 7.03 10.79 -4.44
N ASN A 214 7.73 9.68 -4.22
CA ASN A 214 7.91 8.63 -5.23
C ASN A 214 6.58 8.00 -5.63
N SER A 215 5.65 7.83 -4.67
CA SER A 215 4.31 7.29 -4.96
C SER A 215 3.48 8.25 -5.83
N ILE A 216 3.59 9.56 -5.62
CA ILE A 216 2.95 10.58 -6.46
C ILE A 216 3.57 10.56 -7.85
N ALA A 217 4.91 10.56 -7.95
CA ALA A 217 5.60 10.49 -9.22
C ALA A 217 5.20 9.26 -10.03
N ALA A 218 5.18 8.07 -9.41
CA ALA A 218 4.78 6.82 -10.05
C ALA A 218 3.33 6.85 -10.57
N VAL A 219 2.43 7.52 -9.86
CA VAL A 219 1.03 7.66 -10.28
C VAL A 219 0.89 8.58 -11.49
N VAL A 220 1.61 9.71 -11.49
CA VAL A 220 1.59 10.69 -12.59
C VAL A 220 2.25 10.11 -13.85
N VAL A 221 3.46 9.57 -13.73
CA VAL A 221 4.16 8.93 -14.84
C VAL A 221 3.39 7.70 -15.35
N GLY A 222 2.67 7.00 -14.45
CA GLY A 222 1.77 5.89 -14.79
C GLY A 222 0.48 6.31 -15.51
N GLY A 223 0.33 7.60 -15.87
CA GLY A 223 -0.78 8.11 -16.67
C GLY A 223 -2.05 8.43 -15.90
N THR A 224 -2.00 8.55 -14.56
CA THR A 224 -3.14 9.02 -13.78
C THR A 224 -3.11 10.55 -13.68
N SER A 225 -4.22 11.18 -14.06
CA SER A 225 -4.36 12.63 -14.03
C SER A 225 -4.41 13.17 -12.59
N LEU A 226 -3.59 14.17 -12.27
CA LEU A 226 -3.65 14.88 -10.99
C LEU A 226 -4.97 15.67 -10.78
N LEU A 227 -5.66 15.95 -11.87
CA LEU A 227 -6.98 16.60 -11.81
C LEU A 227 -8.10 15.61 -11.48
N GLY A 228 -7.78 14.30 -11.40
CA GLY A 228 -8.73 13.23 -11.13
C GLY A 228 -9.43 12.68 -12.38
N GLY A 229 -10.32 11.72 -12.16
CA GLY A 229 -11.25 11.17 -13.15
C GLY A 229 -10.65 10.24 -14.21
N VAL A 230 -9.34 10.26 -14.42
CA VAL A 230 -8.67 9.47 -15.47
C VAL A 230 -7.43 8.79 -14.92
N GLY A 231 -7.23 7.50 -15.26
CA GLY A 231 -6.05 6.72 -14.88
C GLY A 231 -6.37 5.41 -14.18
N GLY A 232 -5.38 4.84 -13.50
CA GLY A 232 -5.55 3.59 -12.75
C GLY A 232 -4.22 3.01 -12.23
N ALA A 233 -4.33 2.02 -11.35
CA ALA A 233 -3.19 1.45 -10.65
C ALA A 233 -2.24 0.64 -11.56
N ILE A 234 -2.73 0.09 -12.66
CA ILE A 234 -1.91 -0.75 -13.56
C ILE A 234 -0.76 0.05 -14.17
N GLY A 235 -1.04 1.28 -14.66
CA GLY A 235 0.00 2.16 -15.18
C GLY A 235 1.05 2.52 -14.13
N SER A 236 0.60 2.86 -12.92
CA SER A 236 1.50 3.16 -11.80
C SER A 236 2.39 1.97 -11.41
N LEU A 237 1.87 0.75 -11.47
CA LEU A 237 2.63 -0.47 -11.21
C LEU A 237 3.69 -0.73 -12.31
N ALA A 238 3.30 -0.61 -13.59
CA ALA A 238 4.22 -0.80 -14.69
C ALA A 238 5.40 0.18 -14.62
N VAL A 239 5.14 1.45 -14.31
CA VAL A 239 6.19 2.46 -14.15
C VAL A 239 7.08 2.18 -12.96
N SER A 240 6.52 1.79 -11.82
CA SER A 240 7.33 1.42 -10.64
C SER A 240 8.30 0.28 -10.95
N TYR A 241 7.86 -0.73 -11.69
CA TYR A 241 8.70 -1.86 -12.09
C TYR A 241 9.81 -1.45 -13.08
N THR A 242 9.48 -0.66 -14.10
CA THR A 242 10.46 -0.22 -15.11
C THR A 242 11.50 0.75 -14.55
N HIS A 243 11.09 1.60 -13.61
CA HIS A 243 11.99 2.56 -12.97
C HIS A 243 13.00 1.87 -12.03
N LEU A 244 12.57 0.85 -11.31
CA LEU A 244 13.45 0.03 -10.46
C LEU A 244 14.51 -0.68 -11.31
N ARG A 245 14.13 -1.35 -12.41
CA ARG A 245 15.09 -2.01 -13.31
C ARG A 245 16.09 -1.04 -13.96
N ALA A 246 15.67 0.17 -14.29
CA ALA A 246 16.58 1.16 -14.90
C ALA A 246 17.68 1.63 -13.93
N HIS A 247 17.43 1.55 -12.61
CA HIS A 247 18.45 1.86 -11.60
C HIS A 247 19.40 0.69 -11.33
N GLU A 248 18.94 -0.56 -11.41
CA GLU A 248 19.78 -1.76 -11.19
C GLU A 248 20.76 -2.01 -12.35
N THR A 249 20.45 -1.59 -13.57
CA THR A 249 21.32 -1.77 -14.75
C THR A 249 22.44 -0.73 -14.89
N ARG A 250 22.59 0.19 -13.94
CA ARG A 250 23.63 1.23 -13.93
C ARG A 250 24.83 0.95 -13.02
N HIS A 251 24.94 -0.26 -12.46
CA HIS A 251 26.10 -0.71 -11.68
C HIS A 251 26.77 -1.91 -12.30
#